data_15de34a17f3382d8e8cfcf8b92a79b40
#
_entry.id   15de34a17f3382d8e8cfcf8b92a79b40
#
_cell.length_a   1.000
_cell.length_b   1.000
_cell.length_c   1.000
_cell.angle_alpha   90.00
_cell.angle_beta   90.00
_cell.angle_gamma   90.00
#
_symmetry.space_group_name_H-M   'P 1'
#
loop_
_entity.id
_entity.type
_entity.pdbx_description
1 polymer ?
#
loop_
_entity_poly.entity_id
_entity_poly.type
_entity_poly.pdbx_seq_one_letter_code
_entity_poly.pdbx_strand_id
1 'polypeptide(L)'
;SLLFQGCFETNNSFDGKNISVNSEIKVDSSIINFYLPYKSKLQDGLMNKPISYSLKTYKKNDGILNSSLGNMFADATYDLINPIFKDKTGNSIDVVLLNNGGIRSIISQGPVSEKTAFELMPFENSIVIVKLDGNSIKKMVNYLVKVRLPHPIKGLEIILNKDYSVESVLLNNN
;
A
#
# COMPACT_ATOMS: atom_id res chain seq x y z
N SER A 1 65.12 -17.17 0.95
CA SER A 1 63.95 -18.03 0.78
C SER A 1 62.71 -17.23 0.96
N LEU A 2 62.03 -16.88 -0.16
CA LEU A 2 60.75 -16.15 -0.20
C LEU A 2 59.65 -17.20 -0.27
N LEU A 3 58.86 -17.29 0.81
CA LEU A 3 57.64 -18.15 0.86
C LEU A 3 56.47 -17.28 0.31
N PHE A 4 56.00 -17.58 -0.90
CA PHE A 4 54.72 -17.12 -1.42
C PHE A 4 53.59 -17.94 -0.78
N GLN A 5 52.85 -17.37 0.16
CA GLN A 5 51.55 -17.89 0.56
C GLN A 5 50.51 -17.40 -0.44
N GLY A 6 50.09 -18.29 -1.35
CA GLY A 6 48.94 -18.03 -2.21
C GLY A 6 47.63 -18.14 -1.40
N CYS A 7 46.82 -17.10 -1.41
CA CYS A 7 45.43 -17.21 -0.96
C CYS A 7 44.67 -18.11 -1.93
N PHE A 8 44.19 -19.25 -1.44
CA PHE A 8 43.18 -20.05 -2.16
C PHE A 8 41.83 -19.33 -2.03
N GLU A 9 41.39 -18.67 -3.07
CA GLU A 9 40.00 -18.29 -3.20
C GLU A 9 39.16 -19.54 -3.48
N THR A 10 38.36 -19.97 -2.52
CA THR A 10 37.32 -20.97 -2.75
C THR A 10 36.19 -20.29 -3.52
N ASN A 11 36.16 -20.48 -4.83
CA ASN A 11 35.01 -20.10 -5.65
C ASN A 11 33.81 -20.99 -5.28
N ASN A 12 32.97 -20.54 -4.38
CA ASN A 12 31.69 -21.15 -4.13
C ASN A 12 30.73 -20.72 -5.26
N SER A 13 30.56 -21.57 -6.27
CA SER A 13 29.49 -21.37 -7.27
C SER A 13 28.21 -21.95 -6.71
N PHE A 14 27.16 -21.09 -6.61
CA PHE A 14 25.81 -21.52 -6.27
C PHE A 14 25.03 -21.76 -7.57
N ASP A 15 24.57 -22.99 -7.77
CA ASP A 15 23.71 -23.32 -8.88
C ASP A 15 22.24 -23.21 -8.42
N GLY A 16 21.58 -22.12 -8.82
CA GLY A 16 20.18 -21.87 -8.50
C GLY A 16 19.25 -22.59 -9.46
N LYS A 17 18.37 -23.45 -8.95
CA LYS A 17 17.34 -24.11 -9.73
C LYS A 17 15.95 -23.66 -9.29
N ASN A 18 15.14 -23.18 -10.25
CA ASN A 18 13.72 -22.93 -10.00
C ASN A 18 12.95 -24.25 -9.91
N ILE A 19 12.27 -24.46 -8.78
CA ILE A 19 11.38 -25.61 -8.59
C ILE A 19 9.94 -25.09 -8.70
N SER A 20 9.18 -25.64 -9.64
CA SER A 20 7.77 -25.32 -9.78
C SER A 20 6.98 -25.88 -8.58
N VAL A 21 6.25 -25.03 -7.87
CA VAL A 21 5.35 -25.45 -6.79
C VAL A 21 3.96 -25.64 -7.37
N ASN A 22 3.56 -26.90 -7.52
CA ASN A 22 2.26 -27.28 -8.09
C ASN A 22 1.58 -28.36 -7.22
N SER A 23 0.41 -28.84 -7.64
CA SER A 23 -0.38 -29.85 -6.93
C SER A 23 0.26 -31.24 -6.85
N GLU A 24 1.34 -31.50 -7.59
CA GLU A 24 2.06 -32.79 -7.58
C GLU A 24 3.05 -32.89 -6.43
N ILE A 25 3.38 -31.76 -5.80
CA ILE A 25 4.28 -31.74 -4.64
C ILE A 25 3.53 -32.32 -3.44
N LYS A 26 4.09 -33.38 -2.88
CA LYS A 26 3.54 -34.01 -1.67
C LYS A 26 3.58 -33.01 -0.51
N VAL A 27 2.42 -32.76 0.05
CA VAL A 27 2.27 -31.84 1.18
C VAL A 27 2.83 -32.47 2.45
N ASP A 28 3.56 -31.70 3.24
CA ASP A 28 4.03 -32.12 4.55
C ASP A 28 2.88 -32.05 5.58
N SER A 29 2.50 -33.22 6.07
CA SER A 29 1.38 -33.35 7.02
C SER A 29 1.66 -32.65 8.36
N SER A 30 2.92 -32.52 8.77
CA SER A 30 3.27 -31.84 10.02
C SER A 30 2.98 -30.34 9.94
N ILE A 31 3.29 -29.74 8.79
CA ILE A 31 3.01 -28.32 8.52
C ILE A 31 1.51 -28.09 8.43
N ILE A 32 0.78 -28.98 7.74
CA ILE A 32 -0.69 -28.88 7.67
C ILE A 32 -1.30 -28.94 9.09
N ASN A 33 -0.95 -29.93 9.87
CA ASN A 33 -1.48 -30.11 11.22
C ASN A 33 -1.15 -28.93 12.13
N PHE A 34 -0.02 -28.29 11.93
CA PHE A 34 0.38 -27.10 12.67
C PHE A 34 -0.53 -25.91 12.36
N TYR A 35 -0.79 -25.60 11.09
CA TYR A 35 -1.55 -24.39 10.75
C TYR A 35 -3.08 -24.58 10.67
N LEU A 36 -3.58 -25.81 10.49
CA LEU A 36 -5.02 -26.11 10.37
C LEU A 36 -5.87 -25.51 11.49
N PRO A 37 -5.51 -25.63 12.78
CA PRO A 37 -6.31 -25.04 13.87
C PRO A 37 -6.44 -23.52 13.76
N TYR A 38 -5.39 -22.85 13.29
CA TYR A 38 -5.41 -21.39 13.06
C TYR A 38 -6.27 -21.03 11.86
N LYS A 39 -6.15 -21.80 10.77
CA LYS A 39 -6.98 -21.63 9.56
C LYS A 39 -8.45 -21.81 9.87
N SER A 40 -8.84 -22.84 10.63
CA SER A 40 -10.23 -23.07 11.03
C SER A 40 -10.78 -21.90 11.85
N LYS A 41 -10.02 -21.43 12.86
CA LYS A 41 -10.42 -20.27 13.66
C LYS A 41 -10.63 -19.00 12.81
N LEU A 42 -9.82 -18.80 11.78
CA LEU A 42 -9.99 -17.71 10.84
C LEU A 42 -11.20 -17.88 9.92
N GLN A 43 -11.50 -19.13 9.51
CA GLN A 43 -12.63 -19.43 8.64
C GLN A 43 -13.97 -19.44 9.37
N ASP A 44 -14.01 -19.96 10.61
CA ASP A 44 -15.21 -20.08 11.43
C ASP A 44 -15.57 -18.80 12.19
N GLY A 45 -14.63 -17.83 12.22
CA GLY A 45 -14.78 -16.62 13.00
C GLY A 45 -15.38 -15.43 12.22
N LEU A 46 -15.27 -14.27 12.83
CA LEU A 46 -15.75 -12.96 12.35
C LEU A 46 -15.23 -12.55 10.96
N MET A 47 -14.16 -13.21 10.47
CA MET A 47 -13.49 -12.83 9.22
C MET A 47 -14.38 -12.92 7.96
N ASN A 48 -15.38 -13.83 7.95
CA ASN A 48 -16.30 -13.96 6.82
C ASN A 48 -17.63 -13.24 7.05
N LYS A 49 -17.89 -12.73 8.28
CA LYS A 49 -19.09 -11.98 8.57
C LYS A 49 -19.06 -10.61 7.88
N PRO A 50 -20.07 -10.28 7.07
CA PRO A 50 -20.13 -8.95 6.46
C PRO A 50 -20.22 -7.85 7.53
N ILE A 51 -19.33 -6.86 7.43
CA ILE A 51 -19.35 -5.64 8.26
C ILE A 51 -19.88 -4.44 7.48
N SER A 52 -19.89 -4.54 6.14
CA SER A 52 -20.37 -3.50 5.25
C SER A 52 -20.74 -4.10 3.89
N TYR A 53 -21.23 -3.27 2.97
CA TYR A 53 -21.55 -3.63 1.59
C TYR A 53 -21.02 -2.57 0.64
N SER A 54 -20.24 -2.97 -0.35
CA SER A 54 -19.73 -2.08 -1.39
C SER A 54 -20.65 -2.07 -2.60
N LEU A 55 -21.13 -0.87 -2.97
CA LEU A 55 -22.03 -0.68 -4.12
C LEU A 55 -21.33 -0.84 -5.48
N LYS A 56 -19.99 -0.75 -5.50
CA LYS A 56 -19.18 -0.90 -6.71
C LYS A 56 -17.84 -1.54 -6.39
N THR A 57 -17.12 -2.00 -7.40
CA THR A 57 -15.75 -2.45 -7.23
C THR A 57 -14.80 -1.25 -7.21
N TYR A 58 -13.97 -1.18 -6.17
CA TYR A 58 -12.87 -0.21 -6.06
C TYR A 58 -11.56 -0.91 -6.40
N LYS A 59 -10.79 -0.33 -7.31
CA LYS A 59 -9.53 -0.88 -7.82
C LYS A 59 -8.37 0.08 -7.56
N LYS A 60 -7.18 -0.50 -7.43
CA LYS A 60 -5.93 0.23 -7.27
C LYS A 60 -5.42 0.84 -8.58
N ASN A 61 -5.75 0.23 -9.73
CA ASN A 61 -5.17 0.52 -11.04
C ASN A 61 -6.25 0.75 -12.11
N ASP A 62 -7.33 1.46 -11.77
CA ASP A 62 -8.41 1.79 -12.69
C ASP A 62 -8.29 3.21 -13.28
N GLY A 63 -7.22 3.91 -12.96
CA GLY A 63 -6.79 5.18 -13.55
C GLY A 63 -5.28 5.19 -13.80
N ILE A 64 -4.79 6.20 -14.53
CA ILE A 64 -3.36 6.30 -14.88
C ILE A 64 -2.55 6.83 -13.69
N LEU A 65 -2.99 7.95 -13.08
CA LEU A 65 -2.29 8.65 -12.00
C LEU A 65 -3.12 8.75 -10.71
N ASN A 66 -4.34 8.26 -10.75
CA ASN A 66 -5.22 8.12 -9.59
C ASN A 66 -5.94 6.77 -9.68
N SER A 67 -6.68 6.40 -8.64
CA SER A 67 -7.48 5.19 -8.64
C SER A 67 -8.68 5.35 -7.73
N SER A 68 -9.76 4.63 -8.04
CA SER A 68 -10.98 4.69 -7.22
C SER A 68 -10.72 4.27 -5.78
N LEU A 69 -9.88 3.25 -5.59
CA LEU A 69 -9.51 2.77 -4.27
C LEU A 69 -8.58 3.74 -3.53
N GLY A 70 -7.61 4.32 -4.25
CA GLY A 70 -6.71 5.33 -3.67
C GLY A 70 -7.47 6.56 -3.21
N ASN A 71 -8.39 7.08 -4.04
CA ASN A 71 -9.21 8.23 -3.69
C ASN A 71 -10.08 7.94 -2.45
N MET A 72 -10.74 6.76 -2.41
CA MET A 72 -11.53 6.35 -1.24
C MET A 72 -10.66 6.29 0.04
N PHE A 73 -9.44 5.76 -0.04
CA PHE A 73 -8.53 5.70 1.11
C PHE A 73 -8.11 7.10 1.59
N ALA A 74 -7.76 7.99 0.66
CA ALA A 74 -7.38 9.36 1.02
C ALA A 74 -8.55 10.13 1.66
N ASP A 75 -9.76 9.98 1.10
CA ASP A 75 -10.97 10.58 1.65
C ASP A 75 -11.29 10.05 3.04
N ALA A 76 -11.34 8.72 3.19
CA ALA A 76 -11.62 8.09 4.48
C ALA A 76 -10.58 8.48 5.55
N THR A 77 -9.30 8.53 5.19
CA THR A 77 -8.24 8.96 6.11
C THR A 77 -8.44 10.39 6.55
N TYR A 78 -8.74 11.30 5.64
CA TYR A 78 -9.02 12.69 5.97
C TYR A 78 -10.22 12.83 6.89
N ASP A 79 -11.33 12.17 6.54
CA ASP A 79 -12.60 12.28 7.27
C ASP A 79 -12.51 11.73 8.70
N LEU A 80 -11.66 10.69 8.91
CA LEU A 80 -11.43 10.12 10.23
C LEU A 80 -10.44 10.93 11.07
N ILE A 81 -9.39 11.47 10.48
CA ILE A 81 -8.27 12.05 11.24
C ILE A 81 -8.39 13.57 11.39
N ASN A 82 -8.93 14.28 10.39
CA ASN A 82 -9.02 15.73 10.45
C ASN A 82 -9.86 16.25 11.63
N PRO A 83 -11.02 15.68 12.01
CA PRO A 83 -11.74 16.10 13.21
C PRO A 83 -10.92 15.95 14.49
N ILE A 84 -10.21 14.84 14.64
CA ILE A 84 -9.36 14.57 15.80
C ILE A 84 -8.19 15.56 15.89
N PHE A 85 -7.57 15.84 14.74
CA PHE A 85 -6.47 16.81 14.67
C PHE A 85 -6.94 18.23 14.97
N LYS A 86 -8.10 18.61 14.41
CA LYS A 86 -8.69 19.93 14.62
C LYS A 86 -9.09 20.16 16.08
N ASP A 87 -9.66 19.16 16.72
CA ASP A 87 -10.00 19.22 18.15
C ASP A 87 -8.78 19.45 19.01
N LYS A 88 -7.67 18.76 18.70
CA LYS A 88 -6.42 18.83 19.48
C LYS A 88 -5.59 20.09 19.22
N THR A 89 -5.66 20.67 18.03
CA THR A 89 -4.69 21.71 17.62
C THR A 89 -5.34 23.02 17.18
N GLY A 90 -6.65 23.04 16.93
CA GLY A 90 -7.36 24.15 16.30
C GLY A 90 -7.13 24.27 14.77
N ASN A 91 -6.27 23.44 14.18
CA ASN A 91 -5.91 23.48 12.77
C ASN A 91 -6.52 22.30 12.01
N SER A 92 -6.68 22.45 10.70
CA SER A 92 -7.11 21.39 9.80
C SER A 92 -5.92 20.80 9.05
N ILE A 93 -6.09 19.56 8.57
CA ILE A 93 -5.12 18.89 7.68
C ILE A 93 -5.33 19.46 6.26
N ASP A 94 -4.26 19.91 5.62
CA ASP A 94 -4.33 20.44 4.26
C ASP A 94 -4.25 19.32 3.22
N VAL A 95 -3.38 18.33 3.43
CA VAL A 95 -3.10 17.28 2.46
C VAL A 95 -3.02 15.93 3.14
N VAL A 96 -3.60 14.91 2.52
CA VAL A 96 -3.37 13.50 2.81
C VAL A 96 -2.57 12.91 1.66
N LEU A 97 -1.52 12.17 1.98
CA LEU A 97 -0.75 11.36 1.04
C LEU A 97 -0.46 10.01 1.67
N LEU A 98 -0.86 8.93 0.97
CA LEU A 98 -0.63 7.58 1.44
C LEU A 98 0.24 6.80 0.44
N ASN A 99 0.84 5.71 0.95
CA ASN A 99 1.66 4.85 0.11
C ASN A 99 0.80 3.94 -0.79
N ASN A 100 0.93 4.09 -2.11
CA ASN A 100 0.30 3.19 -3.08
C ASN A 100 0.68 1.71 -2.85
N GLY A 101 1.93 1.43 -2.47
CA GLY A 101 2.42 0.08 -2.19
C GLY A 101 1.72 -0.63 -1.03
N GLY A 102 1.12 0.11 -0.10
CA GLY A 102 0.36 -0.43 1.03
C GLY A 102 -0.95 -1.11 0.63
N ILE A 103 -1.55 -0.71 -0.49
CA ILE A 103 -2.79 -1.29 -0.99
C ILE A 103 -2.48 -2.58 -1.76
N ARG A 104 -2.95 -3.74 -1.26
CA ARG A 104 -2.54 -5.07 -1.76
C ARG A 104 -3.66 -5.81 -2.51
N SER A 105 -4.90 -5.42 -2.35
CA SER A 105 -6.07 -6.06 -2.94
C SER A 105 -7.05 -5.02 -3.49
N ILE A 106 -8.23 -5.44 -3.88
CA ILE A 106 -9.35 -4.62 -4.32
C ILE A 106 -10.50 -4.77 -3.34
N ILE A 107 -11.46 -3.85 -3.36
CA ILE A 107 -12.77 -4.06 -2.74
C ILE A 107 -13.75 -4.39 -3.85
N SER A 108 -14.20 -5.64 -3.92
CA SER A 108 -15.22 -6.06 -4.87
C SER A 108 -16.60 -5.49 -4.52
N GLN A 109 -17.44 -5.28 -5.52
CA GLN A 109 -18.85 -5.05 -5.27
C GLN A 109 -19.45 -6.23 -4.51
N GLY A 110 -20.23 -5.95 -3.47
CA GLY A 110 -20.82 -6.97 -2.63
C GLY A 110 -20.46 -6.81 -1.14
N PRO A 111 -20.58 -7.89 -0.36
CA PRO A 111 -20.28 -7.87 1.06
C PRO A 111 -18.80 -7.63 1.32
N VAL A 112 -18.51 -6.78 2.29
CA VAL A 112 -17.17 -6.46 2.79
C VAL A 112 -17.05 -7.03 4.19
N SER A 113 -16.00 -7.80 4.46
CA SER A 113 -15.74 -8.43 5.76
C SER A 113 -14.40 -7.96 6.34
N GLU A 114 -14.11 -8.33 7.58
CA GLU A 114 -12.78 -8.11 8.17
C GLU A 114 -11.67 -8.76 7.33
N LYS A 115 -11.94 -9.92 6.73
CA LYS A 115 -11.02 -10.57 5.80
C LYS A 115 -10.70 -9.67 4.62
N THR A 116 -11.73 -9.01 4.03
CA THR A 116 -11.52 -8.06 2.92
C THR A 116 -10.58 -6.92 3.34
N ALA A 117 -10.80 -6.35 4.53
CA ALA A 117 -9.96 -5.27 5.06
C ALA A 117 -8.52 -5.75 5.31
N PHE A 118 -8.37 -6.95 5.87
CA PHE A 118 -7.06 -7.54 6.14
C PHE A 118 -6.29 -7.86 4.85
N GLU A 119 -6.93 -8.41 3.83
CA GLU A 119 -6.30 -8.67 2.53
C GLU A 119 -5.95 -7.37 1.79
N LEU A 120 -6.71 -6.31 2.04
CA LEU A 120 -6.53 -5.02 1.41
C LEU A 120 -5.27 -4.29 1.91
N MET A 121 -5.04 -4.31 3.23
CA MET A 121 -3.88 -3.67 3.86
C MET A 121 -3.40 -4.48 5.09
N PRO A 122 -2.66 -5.59 4.87
CA PRO A 122 -2.24 -6.52 5.93
C PRO A 122 -1.06 -5.99 6.75
N PHE A 123 -1.07 -4.71 7.13
CA PHE A 123 0.03 -4.07 7.84
C PHE A 123 -0.51 -3.22 8.98
N GLU A 124 0.21 -3.19 10.09
CA GLU A 124 0.04 -2.18 11.11
C GLU A 124 0.67 -0.87 10.63
N ASN A 125 -0.17 0.08 10.26
CA ASN A 125 0.26 1.40 9.80
C ASN A 125 -0.09 2.45 10.85
N SER A 126 0.79 3.43 11.01
CA SER A 126 0.53 4.62 11.81
C SER A 126 0.38 5.83 10.90
N ILE A 127 -0.63 6.64 11.18
CA ILE A 127 -0.80 7.93 10.52
C ILE A 127 0.04 8.95 11.28
N VAL A 128 0.90 9.64 10.56
CA VAL A 128 1.71 10.74 11.10
C VAL A 128 1.31 12.05 10.43
N ILE A 129 1.26 13.13 11.20
CA ILE A 129 0.97 14.47 10.70
C ILE A 129 2.26 15.28 10.80
N VAL A 130 2.65 15.87 9.68
CA VAL A 130 3.89 16.65 9.57
C VAL A 130 3.59 18.04 9.01
N LYS A 131 4.33 19.04 9.48
CA LYS A 131 4.29 20.38 8.90
C LYS A 131 5.39 20.49 7.86
N LEU A 132 5.01 20.82 6.62
CA LEU A 132 5.92 20.98 5.50
C LEU A 132 5.96 22.44 5.03
N ASP A 133 7.12 22.89 4.58
CA ASP A 133 7.27 24.15 3.87
C ASP A 133 7.00 23.99 2.36
N GLY A 134 6.87 25.11 1.64
CA GLY A 134 6.60 25.09 0.21
C GLY A 134 7.66 24.38 -0.64
N ASN A 135 8.94 24.39 -0.21
CA ASN A 135 9.99 23.67 -0.93
C ASN A 135 9.86 22.15 -0.78
N SER A 136 9.46 21.70 0.40
CA SER A 136 9.17 20.28 0.67
C SER A 136 7.96 19.80 -0.13
N ILE A 137 6.91 20.62 -0.24
CA ILE A 137 5.74 20.32 -1.10
C ILE A 137 6.18 20.21 -2.56
N LYS A 138 7.00 21.15 -3.07
CA LYS A 138 7.53 21.07 -4.45
C LYS A 138 8.34 19.80 -4.69
N LYS A 139 9.17 19.38 -3.73
CA LYS A 139 9.94 18.13 -3.84
C LYS A 139 9.01 16.91 -3.86
N MET A 140 7.96 16.91 -3.04
CA MET A 140 6.94 15.87 -3.02
C MET A 140 6.20 15.77 -4.35
N VAL A 141 5.75 16.89 -4.92
CA VAL A 141 5.11 16.93 -6.24
C VAL A 141 6.06 16.37 -7.33
N ASN A 142 7.31 16.83 -7.37
CA ASN A 142 8.30 16.35 -8.33
C ASN A 142 8.52 14.83 -8.21
N TYR A 143 8.53 14.30 -6.99
CA TYR A 143 8.63 12.85 -6.75
C TYR A 143 7.40 12.13 -7.32
N LEU A 144 6.19 12.57 -7.01
CA LEU A 144 4.94 11.96 -7.50
C LEU A 144 4.87 11.93 -9.03
N VAL A 145 5.23 13.05 -9.66
CA VAL A 145 5.29 13.17 -11.13
C VAL A 145 6.32 12.23 -11.74
N LYS A 146 7.47 12.07 -11.08
CA LYS A 146 8.54 11.17 -11.54
C LYS A 146 8.16 9.70 -11.44
N VAL A 147 7.56 9.27 -10.34
CA VAL A 147 7.23 7.85 -10.11
C VAL A 147 5.99 7.39 -10.86
N ARG A 148 5.07 8.30 -11.19
CA ARG A 148 3.85 8.01 -11.98
C ARG A 148 3.01 6.85 -11.43
N LEU A 149 2.91 6.75 -10.13
CA LEU A 149 2.06 5.77 -9.46
C LEU A 149 0.81 6.46 -8.91
N PRO A 150 -0.36 5.79 -8.90
CA PRO A 150 -1.60 6.35 -8.36
C PRO A 150 -1.58 6.35 -6.82
N HIS A 151 -0.73 7.22 -6.24
CA HIS A 151 -0.72 7.42 -4.80
C HIS A 151 -2.06 7.97 -4.32
N PRO A 152 -2.65 7.44 -3.22
CA PRO A 152 -3.80 8.04 -2.60
C PRO A 152 -3.46 9.45 -2.11
N ILE A 153 -4.16 10.45 -2.63
CA ILE A 153 -3.93 11.86 -2.30
C ILE A 153 -5.25 12.60 -2.18
N LYS A 154 -5.34 13.52 -1.20
CA LYS A 154 -6.45 14.46 -1.03
C LYS A 154 -5.92 15.83 -0.64
N GLY A 155 -6.58 16.89 -1.05
CA GLY A 155 -6.22 18.28 -0.74
C GLY A 155 -5.09 18.85 -1.60
N LEU A 156 -4.49 18.03 -2.48
CA LEU A 156 -3.49 18.47 -3.45
C LEU A 156 -3.90 17.96 -4.83
N GLU A 157 -4.12 18.87 -5.78
CA GLU A 157 -4.38 18.57 -7.18
C GLU A 157 -3.16 18.93 -8.01
N ILE A 158 -2.66 17.95 -8.78
CA ILE A 158 -1.50 18.11 -9.66
C ILE A 158 -1.98 17.95 -11.10
N ILE A 159 -1.95 19.04 -11.86
CA ILE A 159 -2.34 19.06 -13.26
C ILE A 159 -1.07 18.94 -14.11
N LEU A 160 -1.08 17.98 -15.02
CA LEU A 160 0.04 17.69 -15.88
C LEU A 160 -0.28 17.95 -17.35
N ASN A 161 0.70 18.46 -18.09
CA ASN A 161 0.67 18.50 -19.53
C ASN A 161 0.75 17.09 -20.14
N LYS A 162 0.56 16.99 -21.46
CA LYS A 162 0.65 15.72 -22.21
C LYS A 162 2.02 15.03 -22.12
N ASP A 163 3.08 15.79 -21.93
CA ASP A 163 4.45 15.33 -21.74
C ASP A 163 4.80 15.00 -20.29
N TYR A 164 3.80 15.06 -19.40
CA TYR A 164 3.93 14.88 -17.95
C TYR A 164 4.70 15.97 -17.22
N SER A 165 4.99 17.12 -17.85
CA SER A 165 5.45 18.30 -17.11
C SER A 165 4.31 18.85 -16.25
N VAL A 166 4.67 19.46 -15.11
CA VAL A 166 3.69 20.06 -14.20
C VAL A 166 3.16 21.33 -14.84
N GLU A 167 1.85 21.40 -15.08
CA GLU A 167 1.17 22.61 -15.53
C GLU A 167 0.80 23.48 -14.32
N SER A 168 0.12 22.89 -13.33
CA SER A 168 -0.23 23.59 -12.10
C SER A 168 -0.36 22.65 -10.92
N VAL A 169 -0.27 23.22 -9.74
CA VAL A 169 -0.49 22.53 -8.46
C VAL A 169 -1.42 23.37 -7.62
N LEU A 170 -2.56 22.82 -7.25
CA LEU A 170 -3.58 23.48 -6.45
C LEU A 170 -3.66 22.83 -5.07
N LEU A 171 -3.72 23.63 -4.04
CA LEU A 171 -3.92 23.19 -2.66
C LEU A 171 -5.36 23.50 -2.24
N ASN A 172 -6.12 22.49 -1.85
CA ASN A 172 -7.53 22.61 -1.42
C ASN A 172 -8.42 23.36 -2.45
N ASN A 173 -8.17 23.17 -3.76
CA ASN A 173 -8.89 23.83 -4.87
C ASN A 173 -8.75 25.36 -4.92
N ASN A 174 -7.67 25.92 -4.35
CA ASN A 174 -7.30 27.34 -4.44
C ASN A 174 -6.08 27.54 -5.33
#